data_0d28e46c13818270e360d7671f71026e
#
_entry.id   0d28e46c13818270e360d7671f71026e
#
_cell.length_a   1.000
_cell.length_b   1.000
_cell.length_c   1.000
_cell.angle_alpha   90.00
_cell.angle_beta   90.00
_cell.angle_gamma   90.00
#
_symmetry.space_group_name_H-M   'P 1'
#
loop_
_entity.id
_entity.type
_entity.pdbx_description
1 polymer ?
#
loop_
_entity_poly.entity_id
_entity_poly.type
_entity_poly.pdbx_seq_one_letter_code
_entity_poly.pdbx_strand_id
1 'polypeptide(L)'
;MLKQSHIHGHAAVLRVANFDTDQVMPKQFLRGIDKSGLKDGLFYDLRFDESGKPKPEFFLNQVAYTSTDILIAGSNYGCGSSREHAVWGMQQYGFKAVIASSFAEIFYSNAMGNGLLLVTLAEDQVQALMQEADDLGAPVAIVIDIEQCHIKSPKHEFIFPMSARHHQMFLEGLDVIGLTLTMKNQIDVFTQQHWSKQPWVKDIARKTVDRLHK
;
A
#
# COMPACT_ATOMS: atom_id res chain seq x y z
N MET A 1 10.56 2.99 -5.26
CA MET A 1 10.32 2.06 -4.12
C MET A 1 11.62 1.42 -3.66
N LEU A 2 11.65 0.83 -2.46
CA LEU A 2 12.75 -0.06 -2.06
C LEU A 2 12.52 -1.45 -2.68
N LYS A 3 13.61 -2.08 -3.12
CA LYS A 3 13.59 -3.47 -3.57
C LYS A 3 13.28 -4.39 -2.38
N GLN A 4 12.26 -5.25 -2.51
CA GLN A 4 11.81 -6.15 -1.46
C GLN A 4 11.49 -7.52 -2.05
N SER A 5 12.19 -8.55 -1.60
CA SER A 5 11.84 -9.95 -1.90
C SER A 5 11.15 -10.63 -0.71
N HIS A 6 11.46 -10.19 0.51
CA HIS A 6 10.90 -10.75 1.74
C HIS A 6 10.56 -9.62 2.72
N ILE A 7 9.48 -9.80 3.45
CA ILE A 7 9.13 -8.98 4.62
C ILE A 7 9.07 -9.90 5.83
N HIS A 8 9.94 -9.63 6.80
CA HIS A 8 9.88 -10.24 8.12
C HIS A 8 9.35 -9.21 9.07
N GLY A 9 8.23 -9.50 9.73
CA GLY A 9 7.58 -8.50 10.58
C GLY A 9 6.68 -9.10 11.65
N HIS A 10 6.07 -8.21 12.41
CA HIS A 10 5.08 -8.52 13.42
C HIS A 10 3.74 -7.91 13.05
N ALA A 11 2.71 -8.75 13.05
CA ALA A 11 1.38 -8.33 12.64
C ALA A 11 0.50 -8.01 13.84
N ALA A 12 -0.18 -6.85 13.76
CA ALA A 12 -1.32 -6.53 14.63
C ALA A 12 -2.63 -6.79 13.90
N VAL A 13 -3.71 -6.96 14.65
CA VAL A 13 -5.04 -7.27 14.14
C VAL A 13 -5.98 -6.09 14.29
N LEU A 14 -6.70 -5.75 13.22
CA LEU A 14 -7.79 -4.78 13.20
C LEU A 14 -9.05 -5.44 12.62
N ARG A 15 -9.93 -5.95 13.51
CA ARG A 15 -11.12 -6.76 13.15
C ARG A 15 -12.31 -5.94 12.63
N VAL A 16 -12.07 -4.85 11.94
CA VAL A 16 -13.14 -3.97 11.44
C VAL A 16 -13.24 -4.12 9.93
N ALA A 17 -14.38 -4.59 9.45
CA ALA A 17 -14.70 -4.57 8.03
C ALA A 17 -15.11 -3.16 7.58
N ASN A 18 -14.93 -2.87 6.28
CA ASN A 18 -15.22 -1.56 5.70
C ASN A 18 -14.49 -0.40 6.42
N PHE A 19 -13.25 -0.66 6.81
CA PHE A 19 -12.43 0.35 7.47
C PHE A 19 -12.02 1.42 6.46
N ASP A 20 -12.56 2.64 6.64
CA ASP A 20 -12.42 3.68 5.65
C ASP A 20 -11.14 4.52 5.79
N THR A 21 -10.79 5.23 4.71
CA THR A 21 -9.57 6.05 4.66
C THR A 21 -9.62 7.26 5.59
N ASP A 22 -10.80 7.72 6.06
CA ASP A 22 -10.91 8.79 7.04
C ASP A 22 -10.57 8.28 8.43
N GLN A 23 -10.85 7.00 8.72
CA GLN A 23 -10.42 6.34 9.95
C GLN A 23 -8.92 6.02 9.93
N VAL A 24 -8.36 5.69 8.74
CA VAL A 24 -6.91 5.51 8.59
C VAL A 24 -6.18 6.84 8.76
N MET A 25 -6.65 7.91 8.10
CA MET A 25 -6.01 9.23 8.10
C MET A 25 -7.08 10.32 8.15
N PRO A 26 -7.41 10.85 9.36
CA PRO A 26 -8.42 11.89 9.53
C PRO A 26 -8.11 13.19 8.78
N LYS A 27 -9.16 13.90 8.40
CA LYS A 27 -9.10 15.09 7.50
C LYS A 27 -8.15 16.20 7.98
N GLN A 28 -7.98 16.36 9.29
CA GLN A 28 -7.11 17.38 9.87
C GLN A 28 -5.64 17.22 9.49
N PHE A 29 -5.21 15.99 9.11
CA PHE A 29 -3.84 15.69 8.69
C PHE A 29 -3.60 15.80 7.18
N LEU A 30 -4.63 16.17 6.39
CA LEU A 30 -4.55 16.25 4.93
C LEU A 30 -4.16 17.64 4.40
N ARG A 31 -3.82 18.58 5.28
CA ARG A 31 -3.54 19.98 4.90
C ARG A 31 -2.13 20.20 4.34
N GLY A 32 -1.22 19.27 4.56
CA GLY A 32 0.15 19.34 4.05
C GLY A 32 0.24 18.99 2.56
N ILE A 33 1.04 19.74 1.82
CA ILE A 33 1.38 19.42 0.42
C ILE A 33 2.48 18.35 0.39
N ASP A 34 3.26 18.25 1.44
CA ASP A 34 4.33 17.28 1.62
C ASP A 34 3.87 16.02 2.37
N LYS A 35 4.72 15.01 2.36
CA LYS A 35 4.45 13.75 3.04
C LYS A 35 4.87 13.76 4.52
N SER A 36 5.31 14.89 5.08
CA SER A 36 5.85 14.93 6.44
C SER A 36 4.77 14.89 7.51
N GLY A 37 5.07 14.31 8.68
CA GLY A 37 4.21 14.33 9.87
C GLY A 37 2.96 13.45 9.82
N LEU A 38 2.77 12.65 8.76
CA LEU A 38 1.56 11.83 8.60
C LEU A 38 1.51 10.65 9.58
N LYS A 39 2.64 10.17 10.09
CA LYS A 39 2.68 9.10 11.10
C LYS A 39 1.85 9.42 12.35
N ASP A 40 1.80 10.70 12.74
CA ASP A 40 1.09 11.13 13.94
C ASP A 40 -0.43 11.10 13.73
N GLY A 41 -0.87 11.25 12.47
CA GLY A 41 -2.28 11.18 12.07
C GLY A 41 -2.81 9.76 11.87
N LEU A 42 -1.93 8.75 11.80
CA LEU A 42 -2.37 7.38 11.56
C LEU A 42 -3.30 6.90 12.67
N PHE A 43 -4.52 6.50 12.30
CA PHE A 43 -5.58 6.06 13.21
C PHE A 43 -5.86 7.04 14.37
N TYR A 44 -5.67 8.35 14.15
CA TYR A 44 -5.65 9.35 15.23
C TYR A 44 -6.89 9.29 16.12
N ASP A 45 -8.09 9.29 15.53
CA ASP A 45 -9.34 9.29 16.29
C ASP A 45 -9.59 7.98 17.08
N LEU A 46 -8.89 6.91 16.70
CA LEU A 46 -8.90 5.63 17.42
C LEU A 46 -7.80 5.56 18.47
N ARG A 47 -6.65 6.19 18.20
CA ARG A 47 -5.49 6.19 19.10
C ARG A 47 -5.59 7.18 20.23
N PHE A 48 -6.28 8.30 20.01
CA PHE A 48 -6.33 9.40 20.98
C PHE A 48 -7.78 9.78 21.31
N ASP A 49 -7.97 10.30 22.51
CA ASP A 49 -9.24 10.91 22.93
C ASP A 49 -9.36 12.37 22.45
N GLU A 50 -10.49 13.02 22.73
CA GLU A 50 -10.74 14.41 22.34
C GLU A 50 -9.74 15.42 22.96
N SER A 51 -9.05 15.05 24.05
CA SER A 51 -8.01 15.85 24.69
C SER A 51 -6.60 15.56 24.12
N GLY A 52 -6.48 14.64 23.16
CA GLY A 52 -5.21 14.21 22.56
C GLY A 52 -4.42 13.24 23.45
N LYS A 53 -5.03 12.63 24.47
CA LYS A 53 -4.38 11.61 25.29
C LYS A 53 -4.49 10.24 24.62
N PRO A 54 -3.41 9.43 24.63
CA PRO A 54 -3.46 8.07 24.08
C PRO A 54 -4.50 7.20 24.77
N LYS A 55 -5.30 6.49 24.00
CA LYS A 55 -6.22 5.46 24.47
C LYS A 55 -5.44 4.16 24.69
N PRO A 56 -5.25 3.69 25.93
CA PRO A 56 -4.38 2.53 26.19
C PRO A 56 -4.92 1.21 25.64
N GLU A 57 -6.24 1.16 25.37
CA GLU A 57 -6.89 -0.02 24.80
C GLU A 57 -6.59 -0.22 23.32
N PHE A 58 -6.16 0.83 22.60
CA PHE A 58 -5.84 0.69 21.18
C PHE A 58 -4.45 0.08 21.01
N PHE A 59 -4.34 -0.97 20.18
CA PHE A 59 -3.13 -1.78 20.09
C PHE A 59 -1.85 -0.99 19.77
N LEU A 60 -1.88 0.01 18.88
CA LEU A 60 -0.70 0.81 18.56
C LEU A 60 -0.19 1.71 19.70
N ASN A 61 -0.97 1.87 20.77
CA ASN A 61 -0.55 2.60 21.95
C ASN A 61 0.04 1.68 23.03
N GLN A 62 0.04 0.37 22.79
CA GLN A 62 0.57 -0.62 23.73
C GLN A 62 2.04 -0.95 23.40
N VAL A 63 2.86 -1.10 24.43
CA VAL A 63 4.30 -1.37 24.30
C VAL A 63 4.58 -2.64 23.49
N ALA A 64 3.75 -3.68 23.63
CA ALA A 64 3.89 -4.93 22.92
C ALA A 64 3.79 -4.77 21.38
N TYR A 65 3.14 -3.72 20.91
CA TYR A 65 2.87 -3.48 19.48
C TYR A 65 3.80 -2.43 18.85
N THR A 66 4.80 -1.92 19.56
CA THR A 66 5.71 -0.88 19.04
C THR A 66 6.54 -1.31 17.83
N SER A 67 6.77 -2.60 17.66
CA SER A 67 7.50 -3.17 16.51
C SER A 67 6.58 -3.70 15.40
N THR A 68 5.27 -3.41 15.47
CA THR A 68 4.32 -3.87 14.47
C THR A 68 4.53 -3.13 13.14
N ASP A 69 4.73 -3.89 12.08
CA ASP A 69 4.96 -3.40 10.72
C ASP A 69 4.10 -4.12 9.67
N ILE A 70 3.23 -5.04 10.11
CA ILE A 70 2.21 -5.70 9.30
C ILE A 70 0.84 -5.51 9.97
N LEU A 71 -0.19 -5.25 9.19
CA LEU A 71 -1.57 -5.16 9.66
C LEU A 71 -2.39 -6.31 9.08
N ILE A 72 -3.09 -7.07 9.93
CA ILE A 72 -4.15 -8.00 9.50
C ILE A 72 -5.49 -7.29 9.71
N ALA A 73 -6.21 -7.02 8.64
CA ALA A 73 -7.41 -6.18 8.66
C ALA A 73 -8.66 -6.96 8.20
N GLY A 74 -9.82 -6.43 8.56
CA GLY A 74 -11.11 -6.93 8.05
C GLY A 74 -11.30 -6.67 6.56
N SER A 75 -12.36 -7.23 5.99
CA SER A 75 -12.71 -7.10 4.57
C SER A 75 -12.99 -5.66 4.16
N ASN A 76 -12.78 -5.36 2.86
CA ASN A 76 -12.99 -4.06 2.25
C ASN A 76 -12.20 -2.92 2.94
N TYR A 77 -10.94 -3.22 3.30
CA TYR A 77 -10.06 -2.25 3.95
C TYR A 77 -9.69 -1.10 2.99
N GLY A 78 -9.67 0.12 3.53
CA GLY A 78 -9.31 1.32 2.77
C GLY A 78 -10.44 1.86 1.89
N CYS A 79 -11.71 1.53 2.20
CA CYS A 79 -12.86 2.11 1.50
C CYS A 79 -12.98 3.63 1.77
N GLY A 80 -13.96 4.29 1.15
CA GLY A 80 -14.19 5.72 1.30
C GLY A 80 -13.48 6.56 0.25
N SER A 81 -12.74 7.56 0.68
CA SER A 81 -12.10 8.55 -0.22
C SER A 81 -10.80 8.04 -0.83
N SER A 82 -10.49 8.51 -2.05
CA SER A 82 -9.27 8.16 -2.81
C SER A 82 -8.00 8.85 -2.29
N ARG A 83 -7.76 8.82 -0.98
CA ARG A 83 -6.66 9.55 -0.33
C ARG A 83 -5.39 8.73 -0.25
N GLU A 84 -4.39 9.16 -0.98
CA GLU A 84 -3.05 8.58 -0.95
C GLU A 84 -2.34 8.80 0.40
N HIS A 85 -2.75 9.84 1.15
CA HIS A 85 -2.25 10.15 2.49
C HIS A 85 -2.45 9.00 3.49
N ALA A 86 -3.50 8.19 3.35
CA ALA A 86 -3.70 7.01 4.17
C ALA A 86 -2.54 6.01 4.00
N VAL A 87 -2.12 5.77 2.76
CA VAL A 87 -0.97 4.91 2.44
C VAL A 87 0.33 5.50 2.98
N TRP A 88 0.57 6.79 2.74
CA TRP A 88 1.78 7.47 3.22
C TRP A 88 1.87 7.49 4.74
N GLY A 89 0.75 7.70 5.43
CA GLY A 89 0.72 7.66 6.89
C GLY A 89 1.05 6.28 7.44
N MET A 90 0.51 5.22 6.85
CA MET A 90 0.86 3.85 7.21
C MET A 90 2.35 3.58 7.02
N GLN A 91 2.92 3.97 5.88
CA GLN A 91 4.35 3.78 5.59
C GLN A 91 5.25 4.59 6.54
N GLN A 92 4.90 5.84 6.84
CA GLN A 92 5.67 6.67 7.79
C GLN A 92 5.59 6.17 9.22
N TYR A 93 4.49 5.51 9.58
CA TYR A 93 4.39 4.85 10.88
C TYR A 93 5.28 3.62 10.96
N GLY A 94 5.55 2.96 9.84
CA GLY A 94 6.41 1.78 9.75
C GLY A 94 5.74 0.56 9.13
N PHE A 95 4.46 0.64 8.74
CA PHE A 95 3.80 -0.48 8.08
C PHE A 95 4.40 -0.77 6.71
N LYS A 96 4.69 -2.04 6.47
CA LYS A 96 5.25 -2.59 5.23
C LYS A 96 4.22 -3.36 4.43
N ALA A 97 3.25 -3.98 5.12
CA ALA A 97 2.21 -4.78 4.49
C ALA A 97 0.87 -4.69 5.22
N VAL A 98 -0.22 -4.89 4.47
CA VAL A 98 -1.57 -5.13 5.01
C VAL A 98 -2.10 -6.43 4.42
N ILE A 99 -2.66 -7.28 5.26
CA ILE A 99 -3.28 -8.57 4.91
C ILE A 99 -4.77 -8.43 5.16
N ALA A 100 -5.61 -8.70 4.15
CA ALA A 100 -7.07 -8.68 4.27
C ALA A 100 -7.70 -9.60 3.24
N SER A 101 -8.99 -9.90 3.38
CA SER A 101 -9.71 -10.69 2.38
C SER A 101 -10.14 -9.86 1.17
N SER A 102 -10.22 -8.54 1.31
CA SER A 102 -10.45 -7.61 0.20
C SER A 102 -10.03 -6.19 0.55
N PHE A 103 -9.75 -5.41 -0.48
CA PHE A 103 -9.38 -4.00 -0.39
C PHE A 103 -10.25 -3.16 -1.31
N ALA A 104 -10.49 -1.90 -0.97
CA ALA A 104 -11.06 -0.94 -1.91
C ALA A 104 -10.09 -0.70 -3.06
N GLU A 105 -10.60 -0.63 -4.29
CA GLU A 105 -9.80 -0.59 -5.53
C GLU A 105 -8.80 0.57 -5.56
N ILE A 106 -9.24 1.77 -5.18
CA ILE A 106 -8.37 2.97 -5.20
C ILE A 106 -7.27 2.85 -4.13
N PHE A 107 -7.62 2.38 -2.93
CA PHE A 107 -6.63 2.14 -1.88
C PHE A 107 -5.59 1.09 -2.33
N TYR A 108 -6.04 0.00 -2.95
CA TYR A 108 -5.17 -1.03 -3.50
C TYR A 108 -4.19 -0.45 -4.53
N SER A 109 -4.68 0.34 -5.48
CA SER A 109 -3.85 0.98 -6.49
C SER A 109 -2.81 1.94 -5.88
N ASN A 110 -3.24 2.78 -4.94
CA ASN A 110 -2.35 3.72 -4.24
C ASN A 110 -1.29 2.99 -3.41
N ALA A 111 -1.69 1.98 -2.64
CA ALA A 111 -0.79 1.22 -1.78
C ALA A 111 0.30 0.50 -2.59
N MET A 112 -0.11 -0.29 -3.58
CA MET A 112 0.82 -1.03 -4.44
C MET A 112 1.72 -0.09 -5.25
N GLY A 113 1.18 1.06 -5.72
CA GLY A 113 1.93 2.09 -6.43
C GLY A 113 2.98 2.81 -5.58
N ASN A 114 2.77 2.92 -4.27
CA ASN A 114 3.70 3.52 -3.31
C ASN A 114 4.61 2.51 -2.61
N GLY A 115 4.42 1.21 -2.83
CA GLY A 115 5.25 0.15 -2.22
C GLY A 115 4.81 -0.27 -0.81
N LEU A 116 3.54 -0.01 -0.44
CA LEU A 116 2.88 -0.69 0.66
C LEU A 116 2.27 -1.98 0.13
N LEU A 117 2.79 -3.12 0.58
CA LEU A 117 2.33 -4.42 0.07
C LEU A 117 0.92 -4.75 0.59
N LEU A 118 0.02 -5.10 -0.33
CA LEU A 118 -1.31 -5.62 0.03
C LEU A 118 -1.40 -7.09 -0.35
N VAL A 119 -1.64 -7.92 0.67
CA VAL A 119 -1.80 -9.37 0.54
C VAL A 119 -3.28 -9.72 0.67
N THR A 120 -3.87 -10.23 -0.41
CA THR A 120 -5.26 -10.71 -0.40
C THR A 120 -5.27 -12.21 -0.15
N LEU A 121 -5.97 -12.63 0.91
CA LEU A 121 -6.18 -14.04 1.27
C LEU A 121 -7.69 -14.35 1.29
N ALA A 122 -8.05 -15.62 1.28
CA ALA A 122 -9.43 -16.02 1.53
C ALA A 122 -9.86 -15.61 2.96
N GLU A 123 -11.16 -15.35 3.16
CA GLU A 123 -11.67 -14.86 4.45
C GLU A 123 -11.34 -15.81 5.61
N ASP A 124 -11.48 -17.11 5.40
CA ASP A 124 -11.14 -18.15 6.39
C ASP A 124 -9.64 -18.15 6.75
N GLN A 125 -8.76 -17.86 5.80
CA GLN A 125 -7.33 -17.75 6.02
C GLN A 125 -6.99 -16.50 6.83
N VAL A 126 -7.65 -15.36 6.54
CA VAL A 126 -7.50 -14.12 7.33
C VAL A 126 -7.97 -14.36 8.75
N GLN A 127 -9.13 -15.01 8.94
CA GLN A 127 -9.65 -15.34 10.27
C GLN A 127 -8.73 -16.29 11.05
N ALA A 128 -8.09 -17.25 10.37
CA ALA A 128 -7.10 -18.14 11.01
C ALA A 128 -5.89 -17.36 11.55
N LEU A 129 -5.34 -16.42 10.78
CA LEU A 129 -4.26 -15.54 11.24
C LEU A 129 -4.69 -14.63 12.40
N MET A 130 -5.90 -14.10 12.34
CA MET A 130 -6.47 -13.28 13.42
C MET A 130 -6.64 -14.11 14.71
N GLN A 131 -7.12 -15.35 14.60
CA GLN A 131 -7.27 -16.24 15.74
C GLN A 131 -5.91 -16.62 16.35
N GLU A 132 -4.90 -16.82 15.52
CA GLU A 132 -3.53 -17.08 16.01
C GLU A 132 -3.01 -15.91 16.84
N ALA A 133 -3.30 -14.65 16.44
CA ALA A 133 -2.93 -13.48 17.22
C ALA A 133 -3.66 -13.39 18.56
N ASP A 134 -4.96 -13.73 18.59
CA ASP A 134 -5.74 -13.77 19.83
C ASP A 134 -5.22 -14.84 20.80
N ASP A 135 -4.92 -16.02 20.28
CA ASP A 135 -4.34 -17.13 21.09
C ASP A 135 -3.00 -16.73 21.74
N LEU A 136 -2.22 -15.92 21.03
CA LEU A 136 -0.94 -15.40 21.53
C LEU A 136 -1.11 -14.22 22.49
N GLY A 137 -2.16 -13.44 22.37
CA GLY A 137 -2.34 -12.18 23.08
C GLY A 137 -1.23 -11.15 22.78
N ALA A 138 -0.58 -11.28 21.61
CA ALA A 138 0.57 -10.49 21.19
C ALA A 138 0.66 -10.43 19.65
N PRO A 139 1.48 -9.51 19.09
CA PRO A 139 1.71 -9.47 17.64
C PRO A 139 2.25 -10.80 17.10
N VAL A 140 1.69 -11.27 15.97
CA VAL A 140 2.10 -12.51 15.31
C VAL A 140 3.30 -12.25 14.42
N ALA A 141 4.34 -13.08 14.56
CA ALA A 141 5.47 -13.06 13.63
C ALA A 141 5.03 -13.58 12.25
N ILE A 142 5.22 -12.79 11.21
CA ILE A 142 4.85 -13.14 9.83
C ILE A 142 6.06 -12.95 8.92
N VAL A 143 6.25 -13.90 8.02
CA VAL A 143 7.18 -13.82 6.89
C VAL A 143 6.36 -13.80 5.61
N ILE A 144 6.57 -12.80 4.78
CA ILE A 144 5.98 -12.71 3.45
C ILE A 144 7.11 -12.84 2.43
N ASP A 145 7.09 -13.90 1.66
CA ASP A 145 7.95 -14.13 0.51
C ASP A 145 7.23 -13.60 -0.74
N ILE A 146 7.71 -12.47 -1.26
CA ILE A 146 7.12 -11.83 -2.42
C ILE A 146 7.49 -12.58 -3.70
N GLU A 147 8.67 -13.19 -3.75
CA GLU A 147 9.16 -13.93 -4.92
C GLU A 147 8.29 -15.16 -5.19
N GLN A 148 7.92 -15.88 -4.13
CA GLN A 148 7.06 -17.07 -4.21
C GLN A 148 5.57 -16.76 -3.99
N CYS A 149 5.22 -15.50 -3.70
CA CYS A 149 3.87 -15.10 -3.31
C CYS A 149 3.30 -15.92 -2.14
N HIS A 150 4.09 -16.06 -1.09
CA HIS A 150 3.85 -16.96 0.03
C HIS A 150 3.91 -16.21 1.35
N ILE A 151 3.01 -16.54 2.27
CA ILE A 151 2.95 -16.00 3.62
C ILE A 151 3.03 -17.12 4.64
N LYS A 152 3.82 -16.92 5.69
CA LYS A 152 4.01 -17.88 6.76
C LYS A 152 3.91 -17.20 8.13
N SER A 153 3.12 -17.80 9.01
CA SER A 153 3.06 -17.53 10.43
C SER A 153 3.56 -18.76 11.22
N PRO A 154 3.67 -18.71 12.55
CA PRO A 154 4.01 -19.89 13.34
C PRO A 154 3.10 -21.11 13.13
N LYS A 155 1.77 -20.89 12.89
CA LYS A 155 0.79 -21.99 12.77
C LYS A 155 0.29 -22.19 11.33
N HIS A 156 0.44 -21.20 10.44
CA HIS A 156 -0.21 -21.22 9.12
C HIS A 156 0.74 -20.84 7.98
N GLU A 157 0.42 -21.34 6.80
CA GLU A 157 1.17 -21.11 5.58
C GLU A 157 0.17 -21.01 4.40
N PHE A 158 0.22 -19.90 3.65
CA PHE A 158 -0.73 -19.62 2.58
C PHE A 158 -0.04 -19.05 1.35
N ILE A 159 -0.64 -19.25 0.18
CA ILE A 159 -0.24 -18.62 -1.09
C ILE A 159 -1.21 -17.49 -1.39
N PHE A 160 -0.72 -16.36 -1.87
CA PHE A 160 -1.54 -15.23 -2.26
C PHE A 160 -1.34 -14.86 -3.73
N PRO A 161 -2.40 -14.38 -4.42
CA PRO A 161 -2.29 -13.93 -5.80
C PRO A 161 -1.61 -12.56 -5.88
N MET A 162 -0.73 -12.38 -6.85
CA MET A 162 -0.15 -11.09 -7.20
C MET A 162 -0.05 -10.96 -8.72
N SER A 163 -0.35 -9.78 -9.28
CA SER A 163 -0.15 -9.55 -10.71
C SER A 163 1.33 -9.51 -11.06
N ALA A 164 1.69 -9.99 -12.24
CA ALA A 164 3.08 -9.95 -12.73
C ALA A 164 3.68 -8.53 -12.68
N ARG A 165 2.85 -7.51 -12.94
CA ARG A 165 3.23 -6.10 -12.85
C ARG A 165 3.66 -5.71 -11.43
N HIS A 166 2.83 -5.96 -10.42
CA HIS A 166 3.14 -5.61 -9.04
C HIS A 166 4.31 -6.45 -8.52
N HIS A 167 4.37 -7.73 -8.88
CA HIS A 167 5.47 -8.62 -8.53
C HIS A 167 6.83 -8.04 -9.01
N GLN A 168 6.91 -7.64 -10.27
CA GLN A 168 8.10 -6.99 -10.81
C GLN A 168 8.43 -5.68 -10.08
N MET A 169 7.41 -4.84 -9.83
CA MET A 169 7.59 -3.57 -9.11
C MET A 169 8.24 -3.76 -7.73
N PHE A 170 7.76 -4.73 -6.95
CA PHE A 170 8.32 -5.00 -5.62
C PHE A 170 9.72 -5.62 -5.69
N LEU A 171 9.94 -6.63 -6.55
CA LEU A 171 11.23 -7.31 -6.66
C LEU A 171 12.34 -6.41 -7.20
N GLU A 172 12.02 -5.48 -8.10
CA GLU A 172 13.00 -4.57 -8.70
C GLU A 172 13.05 -3.19 -8.02
N GLY A 173 12.10 -2.91 -7.09
CA GLY A 173 12.02 -1.62 -6.41
C GLY A 173 11.52 -0.48 -7.31
N LEU A 174 10.69 -0.80 -8.30
CA LEU A 174 10.18 0.13 -9.29
C LEU A 174 8.85 0.74 -8.86
N ASP A 175 8.68 2.03 -9.14
CA ASP A 175 7.36 2.66 -9.20
C ASP A 175 6.76 2.49 -10.61
N VAL A 176 5.57 3.05 -10.84
CA VAL A 176 4.86 2.97 -12.12
C VAL A 176 5.68 3.59 -13.27
N ILE A 177 6.40 4.67 -12.98
CA ILE A 177 7.26 5.35 -13.98
C ILE A 177 8.48 4.48 -14.26
N GLY A 178 9.15 3.99 -13.22
CA GLY A 178 10.32 3.09 -13.34
C GLY A 178 9.98 1.85 -14.16
N LEU A 179 8.82 1.24 -13.91
CA LEU A 179 8.36 0.09 -14.70
C LEU A 179 8.17 0.46 -16.19
N THR A 180 7.58 1.62 -16.48
CA THR A 180 7.42 2.09 -17.87
C THR A 180 8.78 2.32 -18.53
N LEU A 181 9.76 2.82 -17.80
CA LEU A 181 11.11 3.07 -18.31
C LEU A 181 11.86 1.79 -18.66
N THR A 182 11.52 0.63 -18.08
CA THR A 182 12.10 -0.66 -18.49
C THR A 182 11.73 -1.01 -19.93
N MET A 183 10.62 -0.45 -20.45
CA MET A 183 10.13 -0.67 -21.82
C MET A 183 10.63 0.40 -22.81
N LYS A 184 11.61 1.24 -22.42
CA LYS A 184 12.05 2.39 -23.23
C LYS A 184 12.38 2.03 -24.68
N ASN A 185 13.09 0.94 -24.92
CA ASN A 185 13.41 0.51 -26.28
C ASN A 185 12.17 0.21 -27.13
N GLN A 186 11.16 -0.43 -26.54
CA GLN A 186 9.89 -0.73 -27.22
C GLN A 186 9.13 0.56 -27.54
N ILE A 187 9.13 1.51 -26.61
CA ILE A 187 8.50 2.83 -26.77
C ILE A 187 9.19 3.59 -27.90
N ASP A 188 10.53 3.60 -27.95
CA ASP A 188 11.31 4.28 -28.98
C ASP A 188 11.03 3.69 -30.37
N VAL A 189 11.03 2.35 -30.50
CA VAL A 189 10.69 1.64 -31.75
C VAL A 189 9.27 1.97 -32.19
N PHE A 190 8.29 1.90 -31.28
CA PHE A 190 6.90 2.25 -31.57
C PHE A 190 6.80 3.71 -32.05
N THR A 191 7.45 4.62 -31.38
CA THR A 191 7.42 6.06 -31.70
C THR A 191 7.96 6.33 -33.10
N GLN A 192 9.10 5.71 -33.47
CA GLN A 192 9.67 5.85 -34.81
C GLN A 192 8.74 5.29 -35.90
N GLN A 193 8.19 4.09 -35.69
CA GLN A 193 7.23 3.49 -36.62
C GLN A 193 5.94 4.31 -36.73
N HIS A 194 5.45 4.83 -35.63
CA HIS A 194 4.24 5.67 -35.60
C HIS A 194 4.45 6.96 -36.40
N TRP A 195 5.56 7.66 -36.18
CA TRP A 195 5.87 8.88 -36.91
C TRP A 195 6.16 8.65 -38.40
N SER A 196 6.68 7.48 -38.77
CA SER A 196 6.86 7.14 -40.20
C SER A 196 5.52 6.95 -40.93
N LYS A 197 4.52 6.36 -40.22
CA LYS A 197 3.17 6.12 -40.76
C LYS A 197 2.27 7.36 -40.67
N GLN A 198 2.47 8.20 -39.66
CA GLN A 198 1.66 9.37 -39.35
C GLN A 198 2.53 10.60 -39.06
N PRO A 199 3.24 11.13 -40.10
CA PRO A 199 4.21 12.21 -39.92
C PRO A 199 3.59 13.53 -39.43
N TRP A 200 2.29 13.68 -39.58
CA TRP A 200 1.57 14.88 -39.12
C TRP A 200 1.46 14.98 -37.61
N VAL A 201 1.50 13.87 -36.85
CA VAL A 201 1.46 13.89 -35.37
C VAL A 201 2.84 14.15 -34.75
N LYS A 202 3.92 14.04 -35.52
CA LYS A 202 5.27 14.30 -35.02
C LYS A 202 5.43 15.75 -34.62
N ASP A 203 5.84 16.02 -33.39
CA ASP A 203 6.07 17.36 -32.82
C ASP A 203 4.84 18.30 -32.91
N ILE A 204 3.62 17.75 -32.83
CA ILE A 204 2.39 18.51 -33.07
C ILE A 204 2.20 19.65 -32.06
N ALA A 205 2.57 19.45 -30.79
CA ALA A 205 2.49 20.49 -29.77
C ALA A 205 3.36 21.69 -30.14
N ARG A 206 4.64 21.45 -30.49
CA ARG A 206 5.58 22.50 -30.90
C ARG A 206 5.11 23.21 -32.16
N LYS A 207 4.69 22.46 -33.19
CA LYS A 207 4.15 23.04 -34.43
C LYS A 207 2.92 23.91 -34.18
N THR A 208 2.07 23.53 -33.21
CA THR A 208 0.89 24.31 -32.85
C THR A 208 1.26 25.59 -32.15
N VAL A 209 2.20 25.54 -31.17
CA VAL A 209 2.72 26.73 -30.48
C VAL A 209 3.37 27.69 -31.48
N ASP A 210 4.25 27.20 -32.38
CA ASP A 210 4.90 28.01 -33.42
C ASP A 210 3.90 28.68 -34.36
N ARG A 211 2.73 28.06 -34.58
CA ARG A 211 1.65 28.61 -35.41
C ARG A 211 0.85 29.69 -34.68
N LEU A 212 0.63 29.54 -33.36
CA LEU A 212 -0.14 30.49 -32.56
C LEU A 212 0.67 31.77 -32.20
N HIS A 213 1.99 31.72 -32.29
CA HIS A 213 2.89 32.85 -32.04
C HIS A 213 3.30 33.59 -33.32
N LYS A 214 2.79 33.19 -34.49
CA LYS A 214 2.85 33.93 -35.76
C LYS A 214 1.59 34.77 -35.98
#